data_516a2816df0965220dc5791f99a2dbe7
#
_entry.id   516a2816df0965220dc5791f99a2dbe7
#
_cell.length_a   1.000
_cell.length_b   1.000
_cell.length_c   1.000
_cell.angle_alpha   90.00
_cell.angle_beta   90.00
_cell.angle_gamma   90.00
#
_symmetry.space_group_name_H-M   'P 1'
#
loop_
_entity.id
_entity.type
_entity.pdbx_description
1 polymer ?
#
loop_
_entity_poly.entity_id
_entity_poly.type
_entity_poly.pdbx_seq_one_letter_code
_entity_poly.pdbx_strand_id
1 'polypeptide(L)'
;GVSLTPKHWLFASSAKPWLQLLKQFNAIGVINPEMQKIAINNQLNNAFVFGDTKFNRAVERTQQPPNLPSHLQQWLTQKPTLILGSAWQPEIDLLISFFQTHPDTLSHGQILIAPHNISPAFCNHIKKQCQLKLQCPTLKFSECEEAIPASTPILILDSIGQLADSYRFGTIAVIGGAFGKGLHNTLEAAAFGLPILFGPHHQKFPEAELFIQAKCGFSVKTPSEFNQTLLYLFQNYQPHQPHPIGQIAKEVAQNHQADIAAFCRRLSI
;
A
#
# COMPACT_ATOMS: atom_id res chain seq x y z
N GLY A 1 -0.80 3.09 -18.32
CA GLY A 1 -0.98 4.45 -18.85
C GLY A 1 0.25 5.33 -18.62
N VAL A 2 0.39 6.37 -19.42
CA VAL A 2 1.46 7.35 -19.26
C VAL A 2 1.04 8.41 -18.26
N SER A 3 1.95 8.74 -17.31
CA SER A 3 1.76 9.84 -16.36
C SER A 3 2.40 11.12 -16.93
N LEU A 4 1.62 12.16 -17.08
CA LEU A 4 2.05 13.45 -17.61
C LEU A 4 1.77 14.58 -16.60
N THR A 5 2.73 15.49 -16.48
CA THR A 5 2.55 16.74 -15.72
C THR A 5 2.74 17.94 -16.66
N PRO A 6 2.21 19.15 -16.34
CA PRO A 6 2.41 20.33 -17.18
C PRO A 6 3.88 20.69 -17.43
N LYS A 7 4.77 20.35 -16.50
CA LYS A 7 6.22 20.57 -16.58
C LYS A 7 7.00 19.31 -16.97
N HIS A 8 6.35 18.31 -17.57
CA HIS A 8 7.02 17.10 -17.97
C HIS A 8 8.12 17.40 -19.02
N TRP A 9 9.30 16.78 -18.88
CA TRP A 9 10.46 17.03 -19.73
C TRP A 9 10.16 16.90 -21.24
N LEU A 10 9.21 16.02 -21.60
CA LEU A 10 8.76 15.79 -22.97
C LEU A 10 8.23 17.07 -23.66
N PHE A 11 7.76 18.03 -22.88
CA PHE A 11 7.21 19.31 -23.38
C PHE A 11 8.26 20.41 -23.43
N ALA A 12 9.50 20.14 -23.04
CA ALA A 12 10.61 21.07 -23.18
C ALA A 12 11.01 21.25 -24.65
N SER A 13 11.56 22.41 -24.99
CA SER A 13 12.00 22.72 -26.35
C SER A 13 13.02 21.72 -26.92
N SER A 14 13.86 21.14 -26.06
CA SER A 14 14.86 20.12 -26.40
C SER A 14 14.24 18.75 -26.73
N ALA A 15 13.00 18.51 -26.34
CA ALA A 15 12.31 17.24 -26.55
C ALA A 15 11.40 17.21 -27.78
N LYS A 16 11.41 18.24 -28.63
CA LYS A 16 10.60 18.32 -29.86
C LYS A 16 10.67 17.06 -30.76
N PRO A 17 11.85 16.44 -31.00
CA PRO A 17 11.92 15.21 -31.80
C PRO A 17 11.12 14.05 -31.18
N TRP A 18 11.16 13.88 -29.85
CA TRP A 18 10.40 12.87 -29.14
C TRP A 18 8.91 13.11 -29.21
N LEU A 19 8.49 14.38 -29.11
CA LEU A 19 7.07 14.76 -29.25
C LEU A 19 6.56 14.45 -30.66
N GLN A 20 7.35 14.72 -31.70
CA GLN A 20 7.02 14.37 -33.09
C GLN A 20 6.90 12.85 -33.29
N LEU A 21 7.78 12.09 -32.68
CA LEU A 21 7.69 10.62 -32.71
C LEU A 21 6.40 10.12 -32.07
N LEU A 22 6.02 10.66 -30.90
CA LEU A 22 4.80 10.26 -30.21
C LEU A 22 3.52 10.59 -31.02
N LYS A 23 3.53 11.63 -31.84
CA LYS A 23 2.42 11.95 -32.74
C LYS A 23 2.18 10.90 -33.83
N GLN A 24 3.18 10.06 -34.13
CA GLN A 24 3.08 8.98 -35.13
C GLN A 24 2.45 7.70 -34.57
N PHE A 25 2.31 7.59 -33.25
CA PHE A 25 1.63 6.43 -32.66
C PHE A 25 0.13 6.47 -32.95
N ASN A 26 -0.49 5.33 -33.18
CA ASN A 26 -1.93 5.22 -33.42
C ASN A 26 -2.74 5.71 -32.20
N ALA A 27 -2.22 5.46 -30.99
CA ALA A 27 -2.86 5.87 -29.74
C ALA A 27 -1.85 5.99 -28.60
N ILE A 28 -2.10 6.91 -27.67
CA ILE A 28 -1.34 7.08 -26.43
C ILE A 28 -2.30 6.98 -25.25
N GLY A 29 -2.19 5.92 -24.44
CA GLY A 29 -2.99 5.76 -23.24
C GLY A 29 -2.43 6.58 -22.07
N VAL A 30 -3.22 7.50 -21.54
CA VAL A 30 -2.90 8.27 -20.32
C VAL A 30 -3.73 7.81 -19.14
N ILE A 31 -3.27 8.11 -17.91
CA ILE A 31 -3.87 7.58 -16.68
C ILE A 31 -5.27 8.15 -16.41
N ASN A 32 -5.47 9.45 -16.61
CA ASN A 32 -6.71 10.14 -16.26
C ASN A 32 -7.07 11.29 -17.22
N PRO A 33 -8.28 11.87 -17.12
CA PRO A 33 -8.72 12.95 -17.99
C PRO A 33 -7.86 14.22 -17.90
N GLU A 34 -7.27 14.51 -16.74
CA GLU A 34 -6.38 15.68 -16.58
C GLU A 34 -5.13 15.52 -17.44
N MET A 35 -4.50 14.33 -17.37
CA MET A 35 -3.35 14.01 -18.21
C MET A 35 -3.68 13.99 -19.69
N GLN A 36 -4.90 13.60 -20.07
CA GLN A 36 -5.38 13.73 -21.44
C GLN A 36 -5.45 15.19 -21.89
N LYS A 37 -5.98 16.09 -21.06
CA LYS A 37 -5.99 17.53 -21.36
C LYS A 37 -4.57 18.07 -21.53
N ILE A 38 -3.63 17.67 -20.66
CA ILE A 38 -2.22 18.05 -20.78
C ILE A 38 -1.63 17.57 -22.11
N ALA A 39 -1.89 16.32 -22.51
CA ALA A 39 -1.42 15.76 -23.76
C ALA A 39 -1.96 16.52 -24.98
N ILE A 40 -3.28 16.76 -25.03
CA ILE A 40 -3.95 17.50 -26.11
C ILE A 40 -3.43 18.94 -26.22
N ASN A 41 -3.28 19.65 -25.10
CA ASN A 41 -2.71 21.00 -25.07
C ASN A 41 -1.27 21.06 -25.64
N ASN A 42 -0.56 19.95 -25.60
CA ASN A 42 0.77 19.78 -26.18
C ASN A 42 0.73 19.06 -27.55
N GLN A 43 -0.43 19.11 -28.25
CA GLN A 43 -0.62 18.58 -29.59
C GLN A 43 -0.47 17.05 -29.72
N LEU A 44 -0.64 16.28 -28.66
CA LEU A 44 -0.78 14.82 -28.67
C LEU A 44 -2.26 14.45 -28.78
N ASN A 45 -2.88 14.69 -29.94
CA ASN A 45 -4.31 14.50 -30.17
C ASN A 45 -4.73 13.01 -30.21
N ASN A 46 -3.77 12.11 -30.31
CA ASN A 46 -3.93 10.66 -30.24
C ASN A 46 -3.96 10.13 -28.78
N ALA A 47 -3.92 11.02 -27.77
CA ALA A 47 -4.01 10.64 -26.39
C ALA A 47 -5.47 10.36 -25.96
N PHE A 48 -5.69 9.31 -25.20
CA PHE A 48 -6.98 8.95 -24.62
C PHE A 48 -6.83 8.41 -23.21
N VAL A 49 -7.88 8.48 -22.39
CA VAL A 49 -7.88 7.94 -21.04
C VAL A 49 -7.89 6.42 -21.13
N PHE A 50 -6.83 5.81 -20.62
CA PHE A 50 -6.63 4.36 -20.58
C PHE A 50 -6.74 3.80 -19.16
N GLY A 51 -6.36 4.58 -18.15
CA GLY A 51 -6.20 4.15 -16.76
C GLY A 51 -4.77 3.72 -16.44
N ASP A 52 -4.59 3.12 -15.27
CA ASP A 52 -3.27 2.67 -14.80
C ASP A 52 -3.24 1.16 -14.54
N THR A 53 -2.42 0.45 -15.31
CA THR A 53 -2.25 -1.01 -15.21
C THR A 53 -1.69 -1.49 -13.85
N LYS A 54 -1.14 -0.60 -13.04
CA LYS A 54 -0.76 -0.96 -11.67
C LYS A 54 -1.98 -1.39 -10.85
N PHE A 55 -3.13 -0.73 -11.05
CA PHE A 55 -4.38 -1.12 -10.40
C PHE A 55 -4.87 -2.48 -10.87
N ASN A 56 -4.79 -2.77 -12.17
CA ASN A 56 -5.18 -4.10 -12.69
C ASN A 56 -4.40 -5.20 -11.96
N ARG A 57 -3.07 -5.06 -11.89
CA ARG A 57 -2.22 -6.06 -11.23
C ARG A 57 -2.56 -6.25 -9.74
N ALA A 58 -2.84 -5.15 -9.03
CA ALA A 58 -3.21 -5.23 -7.62
C ALA A 58 -4.58 -5.91 -7.44
N VAL A 59 -5.58 -5.58 -8.30
CA VAL A 59 -6.90 -6.18 -8.24
C VAL A 59 -6.88 -7.65 -8.69
N GLU A 60 -6.17 -8.00 -9.76
CA GLU A 60 -6.00 -9.40 -10.21
C GLU A 60 -5.44 -10.29 -9.11
N ARG A 61 -4.50 -9.79 -8.31
CA ARG A 61 -3.95 -10.53 -7.18
C ARG A 61 -5.02 -10.92 -6.16
N THR A 62 -6.04 -10.09 -5.95
CA THR A 62 -7.13 -10.42 -5.01
C THR A 62 -7.98 -11.61 -5.44
N GLN A 63 -8.00 -11.93 -6.73
CA GLN A 63 -8.76 -13.02 -7.32
C GLN A 63 -8.00 -14.37 -7.28
N GLN A 64 -6.70 -14.33 -7.04
CA GLN A 64 -5.87 -15.52 -6.94
C GLN A 64 -5.87 -16.08 -5.51
N PRO A 65 -5.70 -17.39 -5.33
CA PRO A 65 -5.49 -17.94 -3.98
C PRO A 65 -4.21 -17.35 -3.35
N PRO A 66 -4.19 -17.18 -2.02
CA PRO A 66 -3.01 -16.66 -1.35
C PRO A 66 -1.84 -17.65 -1.47
N ASN A 67 -0.67 -17.13 -1.83
CA ASN A 67 0.58 -17.89 -1.84
C ASN A 67 1.34 -17.66 -0.52
N LEU A 68 0.79 -18.19 0.58
CA LEU A 68 1.36 -18.09 1.92
C LEU A 68 1.57 -19.48 2.51
N PRO A 69 2.64 -19.69 3.30
CA PRO A 69 2.78 -20.88 4.13
C PRO A 69 1.58 -21.05 5.06
N SER A 70 1.11 -22.29 5.23
CA SER A 70 -0.12 -22.61 5.97
C SER A 70 -0.11 -22.09 7.42
N HIS A 71 1.01 -22.18 8.12
CA HIS A 71 1.14 -21.70 9.49
C HIS A 71 1.09 -20.15 9.59
N LEU A 72 1.58 -19.43 8.56
CA LEU A 72 1.43 -17.97 8.49
C LEU A 72 -0.04 -17.59 8.24
N GLN A 73 -0.70 -18.27 7.31
CA GLN A 73 -2.12 -18.03 7.04
C GLN A 73 -2.98 -18.33 8.28
N GLN A 74 -2.72 -19.44 8.97
CA GLN A 74 -3.41 -19.78 10.22
C GLN A 74 -3.24 -18.68 11.27
N TRP A 75 -2.01 -18.18 11.47
CA TRP A 75 -1.78 -17.11 12.43
C TRP A 75 -2.53 -15.83 12.03
N LEU A 76 -2.46 -15.42 10.76
CA LEU A 76 -3.14 -14.20 10.25
C LEU A 76 -4.67 -14.24 10.40
N THR A 77 -5.28 -15.43 10.46
CA THR A 77 -6.75 -15.59 10.60
C THR A 77 -7.23 -15.62 12.04
N GLN A 78 -6.33 -15.66 13.03
CA GLN A 78 -6.71 -15.82 14.45
C GLN A 78 -7.30 -14.54 15.06
N LYS A 79 -6.75 -13.38 14.66
CA LYS A 79 -7.13 -12.08 15.23
C LYS A 79 -7.09 -10.98 14.16
N PRO A 80 -7.80 -9.86 14.39
CA PRO A 80 -7.62 -8.66 13.59
C PRO A 80 -6.14 -8.27 13.51
N THR A 81 -5.62 -8.10 12.28
CA THR A 81 -4.19 -7.89 12.06
C THR A 81 -3.90 -6.51 11.49
N LEU A 82 -3.15 -5.70 12.23
CA LEU A 82 -2.50 -4.52 11.68
C LEU A 82 -1.26 -4.96 10.91
N ILE A 83 -1.15 -4.55 9.65
CA ILE A 83 0.02 -4.87 8.81
C ILE A 83 0.85 -3.60 8.60
N LEU A 84 2.08 -3.60 9.12
CA LEU A 84 3.08 -2.58 8.84
C LEU A 84 3.96 -3.07 7.69
N GLY A 85 3.63 -2.64 6.47
CA GLY A 85 4.29 -3.11 5.25
C GLY A 85 5.45 -2.23 4.80
N SER A 86 6.55 -2.84 4.37
CA SER A 86 7.78 -2.17 3.91
C SER A 86 8.33 -1.15 4.91
N ALA A 87 8.33 -1.53 6.18
CA ALA A 87 8.64 -0.68 7.31
C ALA A 87 10.12 -0.25 7.37
N TRP A 88 10.34 1.00 7.71
CA TRP A 88 11.62 1.54 8.15
C TRP A 88 11.55 1.91 9.63
N GLN A 89 12.67 2.32 10.21
CA GLN A 89 12.74 2.63 11.63
C GLN A 89 11.71 3.69 12.09
N PRO A 90 11.45 4.79 11.35
CA PRO A 90 10.47 5.79 11.78
C PRO A 90 9.07 5.22 11.98
N GLU A 91 8.59 4.37 11.07
CA GLU A 91 7.26 3.75 11.18
C GLU A 91 7.19 2.76 12.35
N ILE A 92 8.28 2.03 12.60
CA ILE A 92 8.40 1.10 13.72
C ILE A 92 8.35 1.87 15.05
N ASP A 93 9.06 2.98 15.16
CA ASP A 93 9.07 3.81 16.36
C ASP A 93 7.70 4.41 16.65
N LEU A 94 6.98 4.90 15.61
CA LEU A 94 5.60 5.38 15.74
C LEU A 94 4.66 4.29 16.23
N LEU A 95 4.75 3.09 15.65
CA LEU A 95 3.92 1.96 16.03
C LEU A 95 4.16 1.54 17.48
N ILE A 96 5.42 1.43 17.89
CA ILE A 96 5.79 1.10 19.27
C ILE A 96 5.27 2.17 20.22
N SER A 97 5.46 3.46 19.92
CA SER A 97 4.96 4.57 20.73
C SER A 97 3.43 4.54 20.89
N PHE A 98 2.71 4.21 19.82
CA PHE A 98 1.26 4.05 19.86
C PHE A 98 0.84 2.95 20.85
N PHE A 99 1.41 1.75 20.76
CA PHE A 99 1.02 0.64 21.64
C PHE A 99 1.52 0.79 23.08
N GLN A 100 2.56 1.60 23.32
CA GLN A 100 2.94 1.98 24.68
C GLN A 100 1.87 2.85 25.34
N THR A 101 1.21 3.72 24.59
CA THR A 101 0.17 4.62 25.09
C THR A 101 -1.25 4.00 25.03
N HIS A 102 -1.43 2.96 24.22
CA HIS A 102 -2.73 2.29 24.01
C HIS A 102 -2.55 0.76 24.06
N PRO A 103 -2.10 0.19 25.20
CA PRO A 103 -1.78 -1.25 25.29
C PRO A 103 -3.00 -2.15 25.06
N ASP A 104 -4.19 -1.69 25.43
CA ASP A 104 -5.43 -2.45 25.29
C ASP A 104 -5.79 -2.76 23.84
N THR A 105 -5.35 -1.95 22.89
CA THR A 105 -5.58 -2.20 21.46
C THR A 105 -4.86 -3.44 20.97
N LEU A 106 -3.72 -3.81 21.56
CA LEU A 106 -2.96 -5.01 21.21
C LEU A 106 -3.55 -6.30 21.83
N SER A 107 -4.29 -6.19 22.93
CA SER A 107 -4.86 -7.37 23.61
C SER A 107 -5.86 -8.14 22.73
N HIS A 108 -6.58 -7.45 21.86
CA HIS A 108 -7.61 -7.99 20.97
C HIS A 108 -7.17 -8.15 19.50
N GLY A 109 -5.92 -7.81 19.18
CA GLY A 109 -5.37 -7.85 17.83
C GLY A 109 -3.99 -8.48 17.77
N GLN A 110 -3.41 -8.40 16.60
CA GLN A 110 -2.02 -8.80 16.34
C GLN A 110 -1.38 -7.90 15.29
N ILE A 111 -0.05 -7.93 15.19
CA ILE A 111 0.71 -7.06 14.31
C ILE A 111 1.63 -7.92 13.45
N LEU A 112 1.55 -7.74 12.14
CA LEU A 112 2.55 -8.22 11.19
C LEU A 112 3.46 -7.04 10.81
N ILE A 113 4.73 -7.11 11.13
CA ILE A 113 5.75 -6.14 10.71
C ILE A 113 6.54 -6.75 9.57
N ALA A 114 6.44 -6.20 8.37
CA ALA A 114 7.27 -6.56 7.22
C ALA A 114 8.31 -5.46 6.97
N PRO A 115 9.56 -5.62 7.44
CA PRO A 115 10.59 -4.62 7.25
C PRO A 115 10.95 -4.47 5.77
N HIS A 116 11.30 -3.27 5.33
CA HIS A 116 11.86 -3.05 4.00
C HIS A 116 13.24 -3.71 3.86
N ASN A 117 14.03 -3.64 4.90
CA ASN A 117 15.33 -4.31 5.00
C ASN A 117 15.21 -5.53 5.91
N ILE A 118 15.26 -6.72 5.32
CA ILE A 118 15.15 -8.01 6.05
C ILE A 118 16.50 -8.53 6.56
N SER A 119 17.54 -7.68 6.67
CA SER A 119 18.80 -8.12 7.24
C SER A 119 18.61 -8.66 8.67
N PRO A 120 19.32 -9.75 9.06
CA PRO A 120 19.18 -10.32 10.40
C PRO A 120 19.42 -9.30 11.52
N ALA A 121 20.37 -8.37 11.32
CA ALA A 121 20.68 -7.32 12.29
C ALA A 121 19.47 -6.39 12.50
N PHE A 122 18.80 -5.94 11.42
CA PHE A 122 17.64 -5.04 11.52
C PHE A 122 16.42 -5.77 12.09
N CYS A 123 16.12 -6.99 11.64
CA CYS A 123 15.00 -7.77 12.17
C CYS A 123 15.19 -8.11 13.66
N ASN A 124 16.41 -8.45 14.09
CA ASN A 124 16.72 -8.67 15.52
C ASN A 124 16.60 -7.36 16.33
N HIS A 125 16.97 -6.22 15.76
CA HIS A 125 16.81 -4.93 16.40
C HIS A 125 15.32 -4.63 16.64
N ILE A 126 14.45 -4.80 15.63
CA ILE A 126 12.99 -4.63 15.76
C ILE A 126 12.44 -5.57 16.84
N LYS A 127 12.81 -6.87 16.79
CA LYS A 127 12.38 -7.86 17.78
C LYS A 127 12.70 -7.40 19.20
N LYS A 128 13.96 -7.00 19.43
CA LYS A 128 14.40 -6.52 20.74
C LYS A 128 13.65 -5.26 21.20
N GLN A 129 13.42 -4.30 20.29
CA GLN A 129 12.65 -3.09 20.60
C GLN A 129 11.21 -3.43 21.02
N CYS A 130 10.51 -4.28 20.26
CA CYS A 130 9.14 -4.70 20.59
C CYS A 130 9.10 -5.42 21.95
N GLN A 131 9.98 -6.38 22.18
CA GLN A 131 10.04 -7.12 23.44
C GLN A 131 10.30 -6.22 24.64
N LEU A 132 11.24 -5.29 24.55
CA LEU A 132 11.62 -4.42 25.67
C LEU A 132 10.59 -3.31 25.92
N LYS A 133 10.05 -2.69 24.86
CA LYS A 133 9.20 -1.52 24.99
C LYS A 133 7.71 -1.86 25.15
N LEU A 134 7.26 -2.97 24.56
CA LEU A 134 5.86 -3.42 24.60
C LEU A 134 5.64 -4.59 25.58
N GLN A 135 6.73 -5.17 26.10
CA GLN A 135 6.71 -6.30 27.03
C GLN A 135 5.85 -7.49 26.56
N CYS A 136 5.85 -7.73 25.26
CA CYS A 136 5.04 -8.79 24.65
C CYS A 136 5.88 -9.74 23.80
N PRO A 137 5.47 -11.01 23.66
CA PRO A 137 6.11 -11.98 22.77
C PRO A 137 6.21 -11.45 21.34
N THR A 138 7.41 -11.47 20.79
CA THR A 138 7.69 -11.08 19.40
C THR A 138 8.59 -12.13 18.78
N LEU A 139 8.15 -12.69 17.64
CA LEU A 139 8.91 -13.69 16.89
C LEU A 139 9.24 -13.17 15.48
N LYS A 140 10.28 -13.72 14.89
CA LYS A 140 10.53 -13.62 13.45
C LYS A 140 9.88 -14.80 12.75
N PHE A 141 9.39 -14.59 11.55
CA PHE A 141 8.80 -15.66 10.75
C PHE A 141 9.78 -16.80 10.50
N SER A 142 11.06 -16.48 10.27
CA SER A 142 12.14 -17.47 10.10
C SER A 142 12.40 -18.33 11.35
N GLU A 143 11.88 -17.99 12.51
CA GLU A 143 11.98 -18.77 13.74
C GLU A 143 10.81 -19.76 13.92
N CYS A 144 9.86 -19.77 12.99
CA CYS A 144 8.61 -20.51 13.07
C CYS A 144 8.54 -21.53 11.91
N GLU A 145 9.12 -22.70 12.07
CA GLU A 145 9.21 -23.71 10.99
C GLU A 145 7.86 -24.37 10.70
N GLU A 146 7.12 -24.78 11.72
CA GLU A 146 5.87 -25.55 11.57
C GLU A 146 4.62 -24.79 12.05
N ALA A 147 4.75 -23.99 13.10
CA ALA A 147 3.64 -23.27 13.71
C ALA A 147 4.07 -21.94 14.32
N ILE A 148 3.14 -20.97 14.31
CA ILE A 148 3.30 -19.71 15.04
C ILE A 148 2.38 -19.79 16.26
N PRO A 149 2.92 -19.68 17.50
CA PRO A 149 2.09 -19.76 18.71
C PRO A 149 0.99 -18.69 18.71
N ALA A 150 -0.23 -19.06 19.06
CA ALA A 150 -1.38 -18.15 19.16
C ALA A 150 -1.16 -17.01 20.17
N SER A 151 -0.26 -17.19 21.12
CA SER A 151 0.16 -16.19 22.11
C SER A 151 1.16 -15.15 21.56
N THR A 152 1.53 -15.23 20.26
CA THR A 152 2.45 -14.29 19.62
C THR A 152 1.67 -13.09 19.05
N PRO A 153 1.64 -11.92 19.73
CA PRO A 153 0.92 -10.76 19.23
C PRO A 153 1.67 -9.99 18.13
N ILE A 154 2.99 -10.16 18.02
CA ILE A 154 3.81 -9.47 17.03
C ILE A 154 4.66 -10.48 16.28
N LEU A 155 4.49 -10.51 14.95
CA LEU A 155 5.30 -11.30 14.04
C LEU A 155 6.08 -10.39 13.10
N ILE A 156 7.39 -10.61 12.99
CA ILE A 156 8.26 -9.93 12.03
C ILE A 156 8.42 -10.83 10.80
N LEU A 157 7.94 -10.37 9.66
CA LEU A 157 8.03 -11.07 8.39
C LEU A 157 9.39 -10.80 7.74
N ASP A 158 10.37 -11.57 8.13
CA ASP A 158 11.76 -11.48 7.68
C ASP A 158 12.05 -12.32 6.42
N SER A 159 11.07 -12.40 5.52
CA SER A 159 11.13 -13.12 4.26
C SER A 159 10.49 -12.33 3.11
N ILE A 160 10.85 -12.68 1.88
CA ILE A 160 10.36 -12.01 0.66
C ILE A 160 9.19 -12.78 0.04
N GLY A 161 8.21 -12.05 -0.50
CA GLY A 161 7.13 -12.60 -1.32
C GLY A 161 5.79 -12.79 -0.60
N GLN A 162 5.76 -12.77 0.75
CA GLN A 162 4.55 -13.04 1.53
C GLN A 162 3.72 -11.79 1.86
N LEU A 163 4.34 -10.60 1.89
CA LEU A 163 3.66 -9.37 2.34
C LEU A 163 2.38 -9.07 1.54
N ALA A 164 2.46 -9.14 0.22
CA ALA A 164 1.35 -8.77 -0.64
C ALA A 164 0.10 -9.64 -0.40
N ASP A 165 0.29 -10.95 -0.20
CA ASP A 165 -0.82 -11.87 0.09
C ASP A 165 -1.27 -11.80 1.56
N SER A 166 -0.40 -11.33 2.46
CA SER A 166 -0.76 -11.10 3.86
C SER A 166 -1.81 -10.00 4.02
N TYR A 167 -1.86 -9.01 3.12
CA TYR A 167 -2.90 -7.96 3.17
C TYR A 167 -4.32 -8.51 3.06
N ARG A 168 -4.52 -9.68 2.45
CA ARG A 168 -5.83 -10.36 2.40
C ARG A 168 -6.43 -10.60 3.78
N PHE A 169 -5.60 -10.78 4.77
CA PHE A 169 -5.97 -11.10 6.16
C PHE A 169 -5.82 -9.91 7.10
N GLY A 170 -5.37 -8.77 6.57
CA GLY A 170 -5.18 -7.55 7.34
C GLY A 170 -6.49 -6.82 7.60
N THR A 171 -6.46 -5.96 8.61
CA THR A 171 -7.56 -5.07 8.98
C THR A 171 -7.22 -3.61 8.69
N ILE A 172 -6.00 -3.21 8.97
CA ILE A 172 -5.44 -1.86 8.75
C ILE A 172 -4.04 -2.03 8.16
N ALA A 173 -3.69 -1.21 7.18
CA ALA A 173 -2.34 -1.18 6.62
C ALA A 173 -1.63 0.15 6.95
N VAL A 174 -0.44 0.05 7.52
CA VAL A 174 0.52 1.15 7.61
C VAL A 174 1.61 0.89 6.57
N ILE A 175 1.80 1.81 5.64
CA ILE A 175 2.76 1.63 4.54
C ILE A 175 4.00 2.50 4.78
N GLY A 176 5.15 1.85 4.85
CA GLY A 176 6.42 2.47 5.15
C GLY A 176 7.03 3.30 4.02
N GLY A 177 8.12 3.98 4.36
CA GLY A 177 8.97 4.76 3.45
C GLY A 177 8.61 6.23 3.37
N ALA A 178 7.37 6.61 3.61
CA ALA A 178 6.91 7.98 3.44
C ALA A 178 7.34 8.95 4.56
N PHE A 179 7.95 8.48 5.62
CA PHE A 179 8.68 9.32 6.59
C PHE A 179 10.15 9.55 6.19
N GLY A 180 10.60 8.92 5.09
CA GLY A 180 11.96 8.99 4.59
C GLY A 180 12.04 9.31 3.10
N LYS A 181 12.52 8.35 2.30
CA LYS A 181 12.86 8.54 0.87
C LYS A 181 11.64 8.53 -0.07
N GLY A 182 10.50 8.05 0.36
CA GLY A 182 9.27 7.98 -0.43
C GLY A 182 8.41 6.75 -0.12
N LEU A 183 7.13 6.87 -0.38
CA LEU A 183 6.10 5.88 -0.09
C LEU A 183 6.32 4.57 -0.88
N HIS A 184 6.09 3.44 -0.24
CA HIS A 184 6.01 2.14 -0.89
C HIS A 184 4.62 1.85 -1.48
N ASN A 185 4.43 0.66 -2.07
CA ASN A 185 3.21 0.30 -2.77
C ASN A 185 1.99 0.27 -1.83
N THR A 186 1.02 1.16 -2.08
CA THR A 186 -0.25 1.24 -1.36
C THR A 186 -1.37 0.43 -2.03
N LEU A 187 -1.22 0.12 -3.33
CA LEU A 187 -2.27 -0.48 -4.14
C LEU A 187 -2.63 -1.89 -3.70
N GLU A 188 -1.65 -2.67 -3.24
CA GLU A 188 -1.89 -4.03 -2.77
C GLU A 188 -2.80 -4.03 -1.54
N ALA A 189 -2.49 -3.21 -0.54
CA ALA A 189 -3.32 -3.07 0.65
C ALA A 189 -4.74 -2.57 0.30
N ALA A 190 -4.84 -1.54 -0.55
CA ALA A 190 -6.11 -0.99 -1.00
C ALA A 190 -6.97 -2.02 -1.73
N ALA A 191 -6.39 -2.78 -2.66
CA ALA A 191 -7.12 -3.78 -3.43
C ALA A 191 -7.72 -4.89 -2.56
N PHE A 192 -7.06 -5.24 -1.45
CA PHE A 192 -7.60 -6.16 -0.45
C PHE A 192 -8.61 -5.52 0.51
N GLY A 193 -8.86 -4.21 0.41
CA GLY A 193 -9.88 -3.54 1.20
C GLY A 193 -9.39 -3.12 2.59
N LEU A 194 -8.13 -2.71 2.72
CA LEU A 194 -7.61 -2.14 3.94
C LEU A 194 -7.59 -0.60 3.86
N PRO A 195 -7.98 0.13 4.93
CA PRO A 195 -7.62 1.53 5.05
C PRO A 195 -6.11 1.67 5.14
N ILE A 196 -5.57 2.75 4.55
CA ILE A 196 -4.13 2.90 4.35
C ILE A 196 -3.63 4.12 5.11
N LEU A 197 -2.65 3.93 6.00
CA LEU A 197 -1.96 4.99 6.72
C LEU A 197 -0.51 5.09 6.24
N PHE A 198 0.00 6.29 6.03
CA PHE A 198 1.38 6.51 5.57
C PHE A 198 1.90 7.91 5.96
N GLY A 199 3.19 8.11 5.84
CA GLY A 199 3.86 9.38 6.16
C GLY A 199 3.67 10.47 5.10
N PRO A 200 4.30 11.66 5.29
CA PRO A 200 4.02 12.86 4.51
C PRO A 200 4.64 12.87 3.11
N HIS A 201 5.65 12.04 2.81
CA HIS A 201 6.38 12.10 1.53
C HIS A 201 5.74 11.19 0.47
N HIS A 202 4.52 11.52 0.04
CA HIS A 202 3.74 10.74 -0.93
C HIS A 202 3.49 11.45 -2.28
N GLN A 203 3.94 12.70 -2.48
CA GLN A 203 3.59 13.55 -3.63
C GLN A 203 4.00 12.97 -5.00
N LYS A 204 4.95 12.04 -5.02
CA LYS A 204 5.39 11.34 -6.25
C LYS A 204 4.51 10.13 -6.60
N PHE A 205 3.51 9.84 -5.78
CA PHE A 205 2.65 8.65 -5.87
C PHE A 205 1.21 9.09 -6.09
N PRO A 206 0.77 9.27 -7.36
CA PRO A 206 -0.57 9.79 -7.68
C PRO A 206 -1.70 8.95 -7.07
N GLU A 207 -1.49 7.65 -6.92
CA GLU A 207 -2.44 6.75 -6.27
C GLU A 207 -2.70 7.11 -4.80
N ALA A 208 -1.71 7.61 -4.08
CA ALA A 208 -1.88 8.02 -2.69
C ALA A 208 -2.85 9.20 -2.58
N GLU A 209 -2.79 10.14 -3.52
CA GLU A 209 -3.72 11.27 -3.57
C GLU A 209 -5.17 10.83 -3.82
N LEU A 210 -5.38 9.84 -4.69
CA LEU A 210 -6.71 9.27 -4.91
C LEU A 210 -7.30 8.68 -3.63
N PHE A 211 -6.50 7.95 -2.85
CA PHE A 211 -6.94 7.39 -1.58
C PHE A 211 -7.21 8.45 -0.51
N ILE A 212 -6.42 9.54 -0.47
CA ILE A 212 -6.65 10.69 0.43
C ILE A 212 -7.98 11.37 0.09
N GLN A 213 -8.21 11.69 -1.20
CA GLN A 213 -9.44 12.34 -1.66
C GLN A 213 -10.68 11.48 -1.39
N ALA A 214 -10.56 10.16 -1.52
CA ALA A 214 -11.62 9.20 -1.19
C ALA A 214 -11.76 8.93 0.31
N LYS A 215 -10.94 9.55 1.18
CA LYS A 215 -10.96 9.39 2.65
C LYS A 215 -10.71 7.96 3.12
N CYS A 216 -9.94 7.20 2.35
CA CYS A 216 -9.51 5.84 2.70
C CYS A 216 -7.99 5.67 2.79
N GLY A 217 -7.23 6.71 2.40
CA GLY A 217 -5.81 6.89 2.63
C GLY A 217 -5.55 8.09 3.55
N PHE A 218 -4.65 7.92 4.52
CA PHE A 218 -4.37 8.91 5.56
C PHE A 218 -2.88 9.24 5.58
N SER A 219 -2.54 10.48 5.20
CA SER A 219 -1.18 10.98 5.32
C SER A 219 -1.01 11.69 6.67
N VAL A 220 -0.06 11.23 7.47
CA VAL A 220 0.22 11.76 8.81
C VAL A 220 1.65 12.27 8.92
N LYS A 221 1.86 13.36 9.63
CA LYS A 221 3.15 14.05 9.75
C LYS A 221 3.77 13.93 11.13
N THR A 222 2.94 13.77 12.15
CA THR A 222 3.35 13.78 13.55
C THR A 222 2.92 12.52 14.28
N PRO A 223 3.59 12.14 15.38
CA PRO A 223 3.14 11.04 16.23
C PRO A 223 1.71 11.21 16.74
N SER A 224 1.28 12.43 17.04
CA SER A 224 -0.09 12.72 17.48
C SER A 224 -1.11 12.43 16.38
N GLU A 225 -0.86 12.88 15.14
CA GLU A 225 -1.71 12.56 13.99
C GLU A 225 -1.76 11.04 13.73
N PHE A 226 -0.61 10.36 13.83
CA PHE A 226 -0.53 8.91 13.69
C PHE A 226 -1.43 8.21 14.72
N ASN A 227 -1.29 8.58 15.99
CA ASN A 227 -2.07 7.98 17.08
C ASN A 227 -3.57 8.23 16.90
N GLN A 228 -3.98 9.47 16.61
CA GLN A 228 -5.39 9.82 16.39
C GLN A 228 -5.99 9.06 15.22
N THR A 229 -5.26 9.00 14.10
CA THR A 229 -5.73 8.30 12.90
C THR A 229 -5.82 6.80 13.14
N LEU A 230 -4.83 6.19 13.78
CA LEU A 230 -4.84 4.76 14.05
C LEU A 230 -5.96 4.38 15.03
N LEU A 231 -6.21 5.19 16.08
CA LEU A 231 -7.37 5.01 16.97
C LEU A 231 -8.69 5.13 16.22
N TYR A 232 -8.83 6.13 15.36
CA TYR A 232 -10.02 6.31 14.52
C TYR A 232 -10.26 5.07 13.64
N LEU A 233 -9.23 4.49 13.04
CA LEU A 233 -9.35 3.28 12.24
C LEU A 233 -9.76 2.07 13.10
N PHE A 234 -9.17 1.88 14.27
CA PHE A 234 -9.58 0.80 15.18
C PHE A 234 -11.03 0.93 15.64
N GLN A 235 -11.49 2.15 15.94
CA GLN A 235 -12.87 2.40 16.37
C GLN A 235 -13.90 2.13 15.28
N ASN A 236 -13.52 2.27 14.02
CA ASN A 236 -14.39 1.99 12.87
C ASN A 236 -14.32 0.53 12.39
N TYR A 237 -13.48 -0.29 13.00
CA TYR A 237 -13.42 -1.71 12.72
C TYR A 237 -14.46 -2.49 13.51
N GLN A 238 -15.16 -3.39 12.85
CA GLN A 238 -16.07 -4.35 13.47
C GLN A 238 -15.57 -5.78 13.25
N PRO A 239 -15.46 -6.62 14.28
CA PRO A 239 -15.03 -8.01 14.12
C PRO A 239 -15.88 -8.77 13.12
N HIS A 240 -15.23 -9.59 12.31
CA HIS A 240 -15.86 -10.43 11.28
C HIS A 240 -16.56 -9.67 10.13
N GLN A 241 -16.36 -8.37 10.01
CA GLN A 241 -16.84 -7.56 8.90
C GLN A 241 -15.67 -6.88 8.16
N PRO A 242 -15.82 -6.65 6.84
CA PRO A 242 -14.88 -5.83 6.11
C PRO A 242 -14.80 -4.43 6.73
N HIS A 243 -13.60 -3.87 6.80
CA HIS A 243 -13.41 -2.51 7.32
C HIS A 243 -14.14 -1.50 6.42
N PRO A 244 -15.10 -0.68 6.92
CA PRO A 244 -15.92 0.20 6.07
C PRO A 244 -15.07 1.14 5.20
N ILE A 245 -14.04 1.75 5.80
CA ILE A 245 -13.11 2.65 5.09
C ILE A 245 -12.25 1.85 4.08
N GLY A 246 -11.90 0.61 4.41
CA GLY A 246 -11.17 -0.28 3.52
C GLY A 246 -11.97 -0.67 2.27
N GLN A 247 -13.30 -0.82 2.38
CA GLN A 247 -14.15 -1.06 1.22
C GLN A 247 -14.08 0.09 0.22
N ILE A 248 -14.02 1.34 0.70
CA ILE A 248 -13.80 2.51 -0.17
C ILE A 248 -12.45 2.39 -0.89
N ALA A 249 -11.39 1.97 -0.19
CA ALA A 249 -10.08 1.78 -0.81
C ALA A 249 -10.11 0.72 -1.92
N LYS A 250 -10.83 -0.38 -1.70
CA LYS A 250 -11.05 -1.44 -2.68
C LYS A 250 -11.80 -0.94 -3.92
N GLU A 251 -12.88 -0.18 -3.72
CA GLU A 251 -13.64 0.43 -4.81
C GLU A 251 -12.79 1.40 -5.63
N VAL A 252 -12.00 2.25 -4.98
CA VAL A 252 -11.05 3.14 -5.66
C VAL A 252 -10.07 2.32 -6.51
N ALA A 253 -9.51 1.24 -5.96
CA ALA A 253 -8.59 0.38 -6.70
C ALA A 253 -9.27 -0.27 -7.92
N GLN A 254 -10.51 -0.75 -7.78
CA GLN A 254 -11.27 -1.35 -8.87
C GLN A 254 -11.65 -0.35 -9.97
N ASN A 255 -12.05 0.86 -9.60
CA ASN A 255 -12.54 1.89 -10.53
C ASN A 255 -11.42 2.57 -11.33
N HIS A 256 -10.16 2.45 -10.91
CA HIS A 256 -9.01 3.06 -11.59
C HIS A 256 -8.20 2.10 -12.45
N GLN A 257 -8.69 0.88 -12.66
CA GLN A 257 -8.08 -0.08 -13.57
C GLN A 257 -8.04 0.45 -15.01
N ALA A 258 -7.01 0.07 -15.74
CA ALA A 258 -6.92 0.32 -17.16
C ALA A 258 -7.91 -0.55 -17.93
N ASP A 259 -8.67 0.04 -18.87
CA ASP A 259 -9.55 -0.69 -19.78
C ASP A 259 -8.73 -1.24 -20.97
N ILE A 260 -8.11 -2.41 -20.77
CA ILE A 260 -7.30 -3.08 -21.77
C ILE A 260 -8.15 -3.45 -23.00
N ALA A 261 -9.41 -3.84 -22.81
CA ALA A 261 -10.30 -4.20 -23.92
C ALA A 261 -10.62 -2.98 -24.80
N ALA A 262 -10.91 -1.82 -24.19
CA ALA A 262 -11.09 -0.58 -24.95
C ALA A 262 -9.81 -0.17 -25.70
N PHE A 263 -8.65 -0.40 -25.11
CA PHE A 263 -7.37 -0.13 -25.77
C PHE A 263 -7.17 -1.02 -27.00
N CYS A 264 -7.40 -2.33 -26.89
CA CYS A 264 -7.30 -3.27 -28.01
C CYS A 264 -8.29 -2.90 -29.13
N ARG A 265 -9.54 -2.62 -28.80
CA ARG A 265 -10.53 -2.16 -29.80
C ARG A 265 -10.09 -0.91 -30.56
N ARG A 266 -9.43 0.04 -29.88
CA ARG A 266 -8.92 1.27 -30.49
C ARG A 266 -7.74 1.04 -31.43
N LEU A 267 -6.98 -0.01 -31.23
CA LEU A 267 -5.87 -0.41 -32.09
C LEU A 267 -6.30 -1.36 -33.22
N SER A 268 -7.59 -1.73 -33.30
CA SER A 268 -8.13 -2.72 -34.25
C SER A 268 -7.46 -4.10 -34.12
N ILE A 269 -7.15 -4.49 -32.87
CA ILE A 269 -6.61 -5.80 -32.48
C ILE A 269 -7.72 -6.62 -31.82
#